data_9c380083b948c9a4d00a1bb68a32e667
#
_entry.id   9c380083b948c9a4d00a1bb68a32e667
#
_cell.length_a   1.000
_cell.length_b   1.000
_cell.length_c   1.000
_cell.angle_alpha   90.00
_cell.angle_beta   90.00
_cell.angle_gamma   90.00
#
_symmetry.space_group_name_H-M   'P 1'
#
loop_
_entity.id
_entity.type
_entity.pdbx_description
1 polymer ?
#
loop_
_entity_poly.entity_id
_entity_poly.type
_entity_poly.pdbx_seq_one_letter_code
_entity_poly.pdbx_strand_id
1 'polypeptide(L)'
;MEELYFAYGSNLNLGQMAVRCPQAGVVGKAVLEGYELAFRRGVLTILPKEGGRVNGLLWRVNAWDELTLDRYEGYPHLYTKELLPVQTDSGPQTVVAYVMTAP
;
A
#
# COMPACT_ATOMS: atom_id res chain seq x y z
N MET A 1 -5.50 -15.07 -8.91
CA MET A 1 -6.23 -13.80 -9.10
C MET A 1 -5.33 -12.65 -8.70
N GLU A 2 -5.31 -11.60 -9.50
CA GLU A 2 -4.47 -10.45 -9.22
C GLU A 2 -5.28 -9.35 -8.54
N GLU A 3 -4.59 -8.56 -7.71
CA GLU A 3 -5.22 -7.40 -7.10
C GLU A 3 -4.26 -6.21 -7.13
N LEU A 4 -4.82 -5.03 -6.92
CA LEU A 4 -4.05 -3.80 -6.90
C LEU A 4 -3.64 -3.47 -5.46
N TYR A 5 -2.37 -3.17 -5.28
CA TYR A 5 -1.77 -2.84 -4.00
C TYR A 5 -1.22 -1.42 -4.05
N PHE A 6 -1.61 -0.61 -3.05
CA PHE A 6 -1.17 0.77 -2.94
C PHE A 6 0.02 0.86 -2.00
N ALA A 7 1.18 1.19 -2.54
CA ALA A 7 2.42 1.35 -1.78
C ALA A 7 2.67 2.83 -1.49
N TYR A 8 2.87 3.16 -0.22
CA TYR A 8 3.18 4.53 0.19
C TYR A 8 4.45 4.62 1.04
N GLY A 9 5.12 3.50 1.30
CA GLY A 9 6.32 3.43 2.12
C GLY A 9 7.51 2.84 1.36
N SER A 10 8.21 1.88 1.96
CA SER A 10 9.41 1.30 1.35
C SER A 10 9.14 0.64 0.01
N ASN A 11 7.92 0.17 -0.22
CA ASN A 11 7.55 -0.48 -1.47
C ASN A 11 7.31 0.52 -2.61
N LEU A 12 7.55 1.81 -2.38
CA LEU A 12 7.73 2.78 -3.45
C LEU A 12 9.05 2.53 -4.19
N ASN A 13 9.99 1.87 -3.56
CA ASN A 13 11.29 1.59 -4.16
C ASN A 13 11.17 0.40 -5.10
N LEU A 14 11.38 0.65 -6.40
CA LEU A 14 11.23 -0.36 -7.44
C LEU A 14 12.20 -1.54 -7.24
N GLY A 15 13.43 -1.23 -6.82
CA GLY A 15 14.45 -2.26 -6.60
C GLY A 15 14.09 -3.20 -5.46
N GLN A 16 13.53 -2.67 -4.38
CA GLN A 16 13.11 -3.49 -3.26
C GLN A 16 11.92 -4.37 -3.63
N MET A 17 10.95 -3.80 -4.36
CA MET A 17 9.80 -4.60 -4.82
C MET A 17 10.22 -5.70 -5.80
N ALA A 18 11.21 -5.46 -6.64
CA ALA A 18 11.69 -6.48 -7.57
C ALA A 18 12.26 -7.70 -6.82
N VAL A 19 12.84 -7.49 -5.65
CA VAL A 19 13.35 -8.57 -4.81
C VAL A 19 12.22 -9.28 -4.06
N ARG A 20 11.31 -8.50 -3.45
CA ARG A 20 10.21 -9.06 -2.65
C ARG A 20 9.17 -9.76 -3.50
N CYS A 21 8.81 -9.14 -4.62
CA CYS A 21 7.72 -9.57 -5.48
C CYS A 21 8.14 -9.48 -6.94
N PRO A 22 8.99 -10.42 -7.40
CA PRO A 22 9.57 -10.32 -8.74
C PRO A 22 8.54 -10.40 -9.87
N GLN A 23 7.34 -10.90 -9.58
CA GLN A 23 6.28 -10.99 -10.58
C GLN A 23 5.30 -9.82 -10.54
N ALA A 24 5.46 -8.92 -9.57
CA ALA A 24 4.58 -7.76 -9.48
C ALA A 24 4.89 -6.75 -10.58
N GLY A 25 3.86 -6.07 -11.05
CA GLY A 25 3.99 -5.07 -12.10
C GLY A 25 3.54 -3.70 -11.62
N VAL A 26 4.27 -2.66 -12.01
CA VAL A 26 3.87 -1.28 -11.73
C VAL A 26 2.69 -0.93 -12.62
N VAL A 27 1.63 -0.41 -12.01
CA VAL A 27 0.46 0.08 -12.74
C VAL A 27 0.57 1.59 -12.96
N GLY A 28 0.97 2.34 -11.93
CA GLY A 28 1.11 3.77 -12.04
C GLY A 28 0.95 4.48 -10.71
N LYS A 29 0.95 5.80 -10.78
CA LYS A 29 0.78 6.64 -9.61
C LYS A 29 -0.67 6.64 -9.15
N ALA A 30 -0.87 6.82 -7.85
CA ALA A 30 -2.20 6.93 -7.27
C ALA A 30 -2.16 7.89 -6.09
N VAL A 31 -3.33 8.46 -5.78
CA VAL A 31 -3.48 9.40 -4.67
C VAL A 31 -4.61 8.89 -3.77
N LEU A 32 -4.32 8.77 -2.49
CA LEU A 32 -5.31 8.46 -1.46
C LEU A 32 -5.70 9.76 -0.78
N GLU A 33 -6.95 10.17 -0.94
CA GLU A 33 -7.48 11.38 -0.31
C GLU A 33 -8.11 11.06 1.03
N GLY A 34 -8.06 12.03 1.95
CA GLY A 34 -8.65 11.88 3.26
C GLY A 34 -7.75 11.17 4.27
N TYR A 35 -6.46 11.07 3.96
CA TYR A 35 -5.47 10.44 4.82
C TYR A 35 -4.19 11.26 4.84
N GLU A 36 -3.36 11.03 5.85
CA GLU A 36 -2.02 11.59 5.93
C GLU A 36 -1.03 10.51 6.33
N LEU A 37 0.24 10.72 5.98
CA LEU A 37 1.32 9.86 6.44
C LEU A 37 1.59 10.13 7.91
N ALA A 38 1.90 9.08 8.67
CA ALA A 38 2.21 9.19 10.09
C ALA A 38 3.27 8.17 10.47
N PHE A 39 4.04 8.48 11.50
CA PHE A 39 4.97 7.54 12.08
C PHE A 39 4.44 7.09 13.44
N ARG A 40 4.41 5.79 13.65
CA ARG A 40 4.06 5.19 14.94
C ARG A 40 5.11 4.15 15.26
N ARG A 41 5.74 4.25 16.43
CA ARG A 41 6.82 3.33 16.85
C ARG A 41 7.93 3.28 15.81
N GLY A 42 8.22 4.42 15.15
CA GLY A 42 9.25 4.48 14.12
C GLY A 42 8.89 3.86 12.79
N VAL A 43 7.63 3.48 12.60
CA VAL A 43 7.15 2.81 11.39
C VAL A 43 6.12 3.68 10.70
N LEU A 44 6.20 3.74 9.36
CA LEU A 44 5.30 4.57 8.57
C LEU A 44 3.94 3.90 8.40
N THR A 45 2.89 4.70 8.57
CA THR A 45 1.52 4.28 8.33
C THR A 45 0.71 5.46 7.78
N ILE A 46 -0.58 5.25 7.58
CA ILE A 46 -1.51 6.30 7.18
C ILE A 46 -2.63 6.40 8.20
N LEU A 47 -3.11 7.61 8.41
CA LEU A 47 -4.21 7.90 9.33
C LEU A 47 -5.24 8.77 8.63
N PRO A 48 -6.54 8.61 8.96
CA PRO A 48 -7.56 9.50 8.42
C PRO A 48 -7.24 10.96 8.77
N LYS A 49 -7.39 11.83 7.77
CA LYS A 49 -7.16 13.27 7.95
C LYS A 49 -8.01 14.03 6.95
N GLU A 50 -8.98 14.79 7.43
CA GLU A 50 -9.79 15.62 6.55
C GLU A 50 -8.92 16.59 5.77
N GLY A 51 -9.09 16.60 4.45
CA GLY A 51 -8.26 17.39 3.54
C GLY A 51 -6.88 16.82 3.30
N GLY A 52 -6.57 15.67 3.89
CA GLY A 52 -5.27 15.04 3.71
C GLY A 52 -5.11 14.36 2.37
N ARG A 53 -3.87 13.96 2.07
CA ARG A 53 -3.54 13.38 0.79
C ARG A 53 -2.25 12.59 0.89
N VAL A 54 -2.26 11.37 0.37
CA VAL A 54 -1.08 10.50 0.35
C VAL A 54 -0.81 10.09 -1.09
N ASN A 55 0.38 10.39 -1.58
CA ASN A 55 0.82 9.94 -2.90
C ASN A 55 1.48 8.58 -2.78
N GLY A 56 1.21 7.74 -3.75
CA GLY A 56 1.78 6.39 -3.76
C GLY A 56 1.85 5.80 -5.14
N LEU A 57 2.16 4.51 -5.18
CA LEU A 57 2.33 3.77 -6.40
C LEU A 57 1.45 2.53 -6.35
N LEU A 58 0.76 2.23 -7.46
CA LEU A 58 -0.03 1.01 -7.56
C LEU A 58 0.78 -0.10 -8.19
N TRP A 59 0.67 -1.27 -7.60
CA TRP A 59 1.27 -2.50 -8.08
C TRP A 59 0.19 -3.52 -8.36
N ARG A 60 0.36 -4.28 -9.44
CA ARG A 60 -0.44 -5.48 -9.68
C ARG A 60 0.28 -6.65 -9.01
N VAL A 61 -0.38 -7.30 -8.07
CA VAL A 61 0.22 -8.39 -7.29
C VAL A 61 -0.66 -9.63 -7.38
N ASN A 62 -0.03 -10.79 -7.38
CA ASN A 62 -0.74 -12.07 -7.33
C ASN A 62 -0.80 -12.59 -5.89
N ALA A 63 -1.41 -13.77 -5.69
CA ALA A 63 -1.59 -14.33 -4.35
C ALA A 63 -0.24 -14.64 -3.67
N TRP A 64 0.76 -15.07 -4.42
CA TRP A 64 2.08 -15.35 -3.86
C TRP A 64 2.79 -14.07 -3.43
N ASP A 65 2.68 -13.02 -4.25
CA ASP A 65 3.22 -11.71 -3.92
C ASP A 65 2.57 -11.18 -2.65
N GLU A 66 1.27 -11.36 -2.50
CA GLU A 66 0.55 -10.89 -1.32
C GLU A 66 1.03 -11.61 -0.06
N LEU A 67 1.27 -12.92 -0.12
CA LEU A 67 1.81 -13.65 1.01
C LEU A 67 3.18 -13.13 1.43
N THR A 68 4.02 -12.79 0.45
CA THR A 68 5.34 -12.22 0.73
C THR A 68 5.21 -10.84 1.39
N LEU A 69 4.31 -10.01 0.87
CA LEU A 69 4.05 -8.70 1.46
C LEU A 69 3.48 -8.82 2.87
N ASP A 70 2.56 -9.76 3.09
CA ASP A 70 1.98 -10.00 4.41
C ASP A 70 3.08 -10.30 5.45
N ARG A 71 4.04 -11.12 5.08
CA ARG A 71 5.16 -11.45 5.98
C ARG A 71 6.04 -10.24 6.24
N TYR A 72 6.34 -9.49 5.19
CA TYR A 72 7.18 -8.30 5.30
C TYR A 72 6.54 -7.25 6.21
N GLU A 73 5.23 -7.06 6.09
CA GLU A 73 4.49 -6.08 6.87
C GLU A 73 4.09 -6.58 8.27
N GLY A 74 4.33 -7.85 8.56
CA GLY A 74 3.92 -8.42 9.84
C GLY A 74 2.41 -8.53 9.99
N TYR A 75 1.71 -8.77 8.88
CA TYR A 75 0.27 -8.96 8.88
C TYR A 75 -0.11 -10.28 9.58
N PRO A 76 -1.13 -10.31 10.41
CA PRO A 76 -2.06 -9.21 10.76
C PRO A 76 -1.69 -8.47 12.06
N HIS A 77 -0.49 -8.70 12.61
CA HIS A 77 -0.15 -8.19 13.94
C HIS A 77 0.32 -6.75 13.93
N LEU A 78 1.31 -6.42 13.11
CA LEU A 78 1.84 -5.07 13.02
C LEU A 78 1.00 -4.20 12.07
N TYR A 79 0.67 -4.74 10.90
CA TYR A 79 -0.20 -4.09 9.93
C TYR A 79 -1.40 -4.95 9.66
N THR A 80 -2.53 -4.31 9.38
CA THR A 80 -3.72 -4.95 8.83
C THR A 80 -3.88 -4.51 7.38
N LYS A 81 -4.80 -5.14 6.66
CA LYS A 81 -5.09 -4.78 5.27
C LYS A 81 -6.47 -4.14 5.19
N GLU A 82 -6.57 -3.06 4.41
CA GLU A 82 -7.84 -2.38 4.18
C GLU A 82 -8.02 -2.16 2.69
N LEU A 83 -9.26 -2.20 2.26
CA LEU A 83 -9.64 -1.81 0.90
C LEU A 83 -9.96 -0.33 0.92
N LEU A 84 -9.24 0.43 0.11
CA LEU A 84 -9.35 1.89 0.10
C LEU A 84 -9.53 2.37 -1.33
N PRO A 85 -10.35 3.42 -1.55
CA PRO A 85 -10.45 4.04 -2.87
C PRO A 85 -9.30 5.01 -3.07
N VAL A 86 -8.62 4.90 -4.19
CA VAL A 86 -7.56 5.83 -4.59
C VAL A 86 -7.90 6.43 -5.96
N GLN A 87 -7.34 7.59 -6.25
CA GLN A 87 -7.51 8.25 -7.54
C GLN A 87 -6.31 7.95 -8.42
N THR A 88 -6.58 7.60 -9.67
CA THR A 88 -5.57 7.32 -10.68
C THR A 88 -5.89 8.11 -11.95
N ASP A 89 -4.98 8.08 -12.91
CA ASP A 89 -5.23 8.70 -14.21
C ASP A 89 -6.42 8.08 -14.94
N SER A 90 -6.75 6.83 -14.60
CA SER A 90 -7.89 6.11 -15.19
C SER A 90 -9.16 6.22 -14.33
N GLY A 91 -9.16 7.08 -13.31
CA GLY A 91 -10.28 7.25 -12.41
C GLY A 91 -10.07 6.53 -11.07
N PRO A 92 -11.13 6.45 -10.25
CA PRO A 92 -11.02 5.82 -8.93
C PRO A 92 -10.86 4.30 -9.05
N GLN A 93 -10.06 3.73 -8.16
CA GLN A 93 -9.83 2.29 -8.05
C GLN A 93 -9.89 1.90 -6.58
N THR A 94 -10.47 0.73 -6.30
CA THR A 94 -10.43 0.15 -4.94
C THR A 94 -9.21 -0.76 -4.85
N VAL A 95 -8.37 -0.51 -3.87
CA VAL A 95 -7.06 -1.16 -3.77
C VAL A 95 -6.82 -1.66 -2.35
N VAL A 96 -5.87 -2.58 -2.22
CA VAL A 96 -5.42 -3.06 -0.92
C VAL A 96 -4.28 -2.17 -0.43
N ALA A 97 -4.34 -1.79 0.85
CA ALA A 97 -3.26 -1.07 1.50
C ALA A 97 -3.01 -1.66 2.88
N TYR A 98 -1.74 -1.66 3.30
CA TYR A 98 -1.38 -2.08 4.66
C TYR A 98 -1.45 -0.86 5.57
N VAL A 99 -2.17 -0.99 6.66
CA VAL A 99 -2.36 0.08 7.64
C VAL A 99 -1.97 -0.46 9.01
N MET A 100 -1.16 0.29 9.73
CA MET A 100 -0.71 -0.16 11.05
C MET A 100 -1.89 -0.37 11.98
N THR A 101 -1.88 -1.48 12.70
CA THR A 101 -2.92 -1.73 13.70
C THR A 101 -2.86 -0.67 14.79
N ALA A 102 -3.99 -0.45 15.48
CA ALA A 102 -4.04 0.53 16.55
C ALA A 102 -3.01 0.19 17.63
N PRO A 103 -2.33 1.20 18.20
CA PRO A 103 -1.36 0.98 19.25
C PRO A 103 -1.97 0.44 20.53
#